data_56f7ba27e99ffea3ba5d6aba6e9466c7
#
_entry.id   56f7ba27e99ffea3ba5d6aba6e9466c7
#
_cell.length_a   1.000
_cell.length_b   1.000
_cell.length_c   1.000
_cell.angle_alpha   90.00
_cell.angle_beta   90.00
_cell.angle_gamma   90.00
#
_symmetry.space_group_name_H-M   'P 1'
#
loop_
_entity.id
_entity.type
_entity.pdbx_description
1 polymer ?
#
loop_
_entity_poly.entity_id
_entity_poly.type
_entity_poly.pdbx_seq_one_letter_code
_entity_poly.pdbx_strand_id
1 'polypeptide(L)'
;MKKSFAVALMSVLLCASVWAQTKAVGASVAASAAPAVVAPGSIQDQNILSVKPDADLEPGYAAQSNGERAKVQPGNNAPMWRQVGSGLTGYSSLPTPEAGNLIQAAVQYPGATKTTAGEAWRQVRNSRIIPYGAALLLIVVVAIALFYWRKGSLPLHGAETGRRIERFTAFERSAHWTNAIAFCTLAISGLVMAFGKFFLLPVLGATLFGFLTYLLKTAHNFAGPLFAVSLVVVILTFVKDNLPRGEDLAWLARGGGLFSGKEVASHRFNAGEKLLFWGGVFVLGLIVVGSGLLLDKLLPGLLYERATMQVSHMVHAAAAMLMMAMFLGHIYMGTIGMQGAYKAMRTGYVDETWAKEHHE
;
A
#
# COMPACT_ATOMS: atom_id res chain seq x y z
N MET A 1 -10.31 0.15 31.08
CA MET A 1 -10.80 1.33 30.35
C MET A 1 -9.78 2.47 30.25
N LYS A 2 -9.16 2.96 31.36
CA LYS A 2 -8.21 4.11 31.28
C LYS A 2 -6.96 3.86 30.41
N LYS A 3 -6.37 2.66 30.41
CA LYS A 3 -5.17 2.33 29.61
C LYS A 3 -5.46 2.20 28.11
N SER A 4 -6.63 1.68 27.73
CA SER A 4 -7.04 1.54 26.30
C SER A 4 -7.34 2.91 25.67
N PHE A 5 -7.88 3.84 26.45
CA PHE A 5 -8.14 5.20 25.99
C PHE A 5 -6.83 5.99 25.77
N ALA A 6 -5.84 5.78 26.62
CA ALA A 6 -4.54 6.42 26.51
C ALA A 6 -3.77 5.99 25.24
N VAL A 7 -3.86 4.71 24.85
CA VAL A 7 -3.22 4.21 23.61
C VAL A 7 -3.89 4.79 22.36
N ALA A 8 -5.22 4.83 22.35
CA ALA A 8 -5.96 5.43 21.23
C ALA A 8 -5.71 6.95 21.13
N LEU A 9 -5.66 7.65 22.27
CA LEU A 9 -5.38 9.09 22.32
C LEU A 9 -3.94 9.39 21.87
N MET A 10 -2.98 8.58 22.26
CA MET A 10 -1.57 8.72 21.87
C MET A 10 -1.37 8.47 20.36
N SER A 11 -2.11 7.54 19.76
CA SER A 11 -2.10 7.31 18.32
C SER A 11 -2.67 8.51 17.54
N VAL A 12 -3.73 9.14 18.04
CA VAL A 12 -4.35 10.33 17.44
C VAL A 12 -3.43 11.56 17.57
N LEU A 13 -2.78 11.73 18.73
CA LEU A 13 -1.84 12.85 18.96
C LEU A 13 -0.58 12.73 18.09
N LEU A 14 -0.05 11.52 17.90
CA LEU A 14 1.07 11.29 16.97
C LEU A 14 0.69 11.60 15.52
N CYS A 15 -0.50 11.22 15.06
CA CYS A 15 -0.99 11.58 13.73
C CYS A 15 -1.18 13.10 13.56
N ALA A 16 -1.65 13.80 14.58
CA ALA A 16 -1.83 15.26 14.54
C ALA A 16 -0.48 16.00 14.49
N SER A 17 0.53 15.52 15.22
CA SER A 17 1.88 16.11 15.21
C SER A 17 2.59 15.91 13.86
N VAL A 18 2.41 14.76 13.21
CA VAL A 18 2.94 14.49 11.87
C VAL A 18 2.28 15.42 10.84
N TRP A 19 0.96 15.67 10.96
CA TRP A 19 0.26 16.56 10.04
C TRP A 19 0.67 18.04 10.19
N ALA A 20 0.96 18.49 11.40
CA ALA A 20 1.49 19.82 11.67
C ALA A 20 2.91 20.01 11.13
N GLN A 21 3.76 18.97 11.23
CA GLN A 21 5.11 18.99 10.68
C GLN A 21 5.13 18.98 9.15
N THR A 22 4.22 18.27 8.48
CA THR A 22 4.12 18.29 7.01
C THR A 22 3.74 19.66 6.47
N LYS A 23 2.90 20.43 7.16
CA LYS A 23 2.63 21.84 6.79
C LYS A 23 3.86 22.75 7.01
N ALA A 24 4.60 22.55 8.08
CA ALA A 24 5.81 23.35 8.37
C ALA A 24 6.96 23.03 7.39
N VAL A 25 7.15 21.76 7.03
CA VAL A 25 8.15 21.35 6.03
C VAL A 25 7.78 21.85 4.62
N GLY A 26 6.50 21.83 4.25
CA GLY A 26 6.02 22.40 2.99
C GLY A 26 6.26 23.92 2.90
N ALA A 27 6.07 24.65 4.01
CA ALA A 27 6.31 26.10 4.07
C ALA A 27 7.82 26.45 4.07
N SER A 28 8.69 25.64 4.69
CA SER A 28 10.12 25.89 4.72
C SER A 28 10.84 25.54 3.42
N VAL A 29 10.36 24.54 2.70
CA VAL A 29 10.92 24.17 1.38
C VAL A 29 10.56 25.21 0.31
N ALA A 30 9.41 25.87 0.44
CA ALA A 30 9.05 26.97 -0.46
C ALA A 30 9.93 28.25 -0.24
N ALA A 31 10.50 28.43 0.95
CA ALA A 31 11.34 29.57 1.27
C ALA A 31 12.83 29.41 0.91
N SER A 32 13.28 28.21 0.56
CA SER A 32 14.68 27.88 0.26
C SER A 32 14.93 27.49 -1.21
N ALA A 33 14.09 27.96 -2.14
CA ALA A 33 14.43 27.86 -3.55
C ALA A 33 15.56 28.84 -3.85
N ALA A 34 16.81 28.39 -3.73
CA ALA A 34 17.94 29.06 -4.38
C ALA A 34 17.58 29.25 -5.87
N PRO A 35 18.01 30.38 -6.49
CA PRO A 35 17.72 30.57 -7.91
C PRO A 35 18.20 29.34 -8.66
N ALA A 36 17.28 28.68 -9.34
CA ALA A 36 17.59 27.48 -10.10
C ALA A 36 18.72 27.82 -11.08
N VAL A 37 19.91 27.24 -10.85
CA VAL A 37 20.93 27.23 -11.88
C VAL A 37 20.34 26.45 -13.04
N VAL A 38 19.85 27.18 -14.02
CA VAL A 38 19.25 26.59 -15.22
C VAL A 38 20.37 25.85 -15.93
N ALA A 39 20.35 24.53 -15.90
CA ALA A 39 21.29 23.71 -16.65
C ALA A 39 21.16 24.07 -18.16
N PRO A 40 22.27 24.20 -18.89
CA PRO A 40 22.22 24.42 -20.32
C PRO A 40 21.35 23.33 -20.98
N GLY A 41 20.24 23.73 -21.64
CA GLY A 41 19.31 22.83 -22.30
C GLY A 41 18.05 22.46 -21.50
N SER A 42 17.83 23.08 -20.32
CA SER A 42 16.54 22.91 -19.61
C SER A 42 15.42 23.68 -20.32
N ILE A 43 14.18 23.17 -20.16
CA ILE A 43 12.99 23.88 -20.62
C ILE A 43 12.82 25.12 -19.75
N GLN A 44 12.96 26.30 -20.36
CA GLN A 44 12.65 27.58 -19.75
C GLN A 44 11.24 28.00 -20.12
N ASP A 45 10.58 28.71 -19.22
CA ASP A 45 9.35 29.42 -19.53
C ASP A 45 9.69 30.57 -20.50
N GLN A 46 9.48 30.32 -21.77
CA GLN A 46 9.81 31.26 -22.83
C GLN A 46 8.52 31.74 -23.48
N ASN A 47 8.41 33.04 -23.60
CA ASN A 47 7.30 33.64 -24.31
C ASN A 47 7.36 33.29 -25.81
N ILE A 48 6.47 32.40 -26.26
CA ILE A 48 6.38 31.97 -27.67
C ILE A 48 6.13 33.14 -28.63
N LEU A 49 5.60 34.26 -28.14
CA LEU A 49 5.38 35.49 -28.95
C LEU A 49 6.68 36.25 -29.23
N SER A 50 7.80 35.91 -28.52
CA SER A 50 9.11 36.51 -28.79
C SER A 50 9.93 35.73 -29.83
N VAL A 51 9.37 34.68 -30.41
CA VAL A 51 10.01 33.91 -31.48
C VAL A 51 10.04 34.75 -32.76
N LYS A 52 11.20 34.88 -33.37
CA LYS A 52 11.31 35.46 -34.69
C LYS A 52 10.64 34.52 -35.70
N PRO A 53 9.62 34.98 -36.49
CA PRO A 53 8.86 34.09 -37.36
C PRO A 53 9.71 33.43 -38.46
N ASP A 54 10.72 34.11 -38.95
CA ASP A 54 11.49 33.68 -40.15
C ASP A 54 12.98 33.44 -39.77
N ALA A 55 13.24 32.86 -38.60
CA ALA A 55 14.59 32.63 -38.11
C ALA A 55 15.43 31.69 -38.99
N ASP A 56 14.80 30.81 -39.78
CA ASP A 56 15.41 29.95 -40.77
C ASP A 56 15.91 30.66 -42.04
N LEU A 57 15.39 31.89 -42.29
CA LEU A 57 15.84 32.74 -43.39
C LEU A 57 17.08 33.60 -43.04
N GLU A 58 17.53 33.57 -41.78
CA GLU A 58 18.71 34.31 -41.35
C GLU A 58 20.01 33.76 -42.01
N PRO A 59 20.88 34.66 -42.50
CA PRO A 59 22.17 34.24 -43.06
C PRO A 59 22.96 33.39 -42.08
N GLY A 60 23.42 32.22 -42.51
CA GLY A 60 24.20 31.33 -41.67
C GLY A 60 23.39 30.38 -40.76
N TYR A 61 22.03 30.41 -40.82
CA TYR A 61 21.21 29.52 -40.02
C TYR A 61 21.57 28.02 -40.15
N ALA A 62 21.85 27.57 -41.37
CA ALA A 62 22.26 26.21 -41.63
C ALA A 62 23.58 25.80 -40.98
N ALA A 63 24.48 26.77 -40.75
CA ALA A 63 25.79 26.57 -40.11
C ALA A 63 25.74 26.65 -38.58
N GLN A 64 24.66 27.16 -38.00
CA GLN A 64 24.51 27.29 -36.55
C GLN A 64 24.45 25.93 -35.87
N SER A 65 25.15 25.80 -34.75
CA SER A 65 24.96 24.67 -33.83
C SER A 65 23.61 24.75 -33.15
N ASN A 66 23.10 23.60 -32.66
CA ASN A 66 21.86 23.59 -31.93
C ASN A 66 21.89 24.45 -30.63
N GLY A 67 23.07 24.63 -30.03
CA GLY A 67 23.25 25.53 -28.88
C GLY A 67 23.09 27.00 -29.27
N GLU A 68 23.51 27.41 -30.45
CA GLU A 68 23.32 28.75 -30.97
C GLU A 68 21.87 29.00 -31.35
N ARG A 69 21.22 28.02 -32.00
CA ARG A 69 19.80 28.09 -32.34
C ARG A 69 18.93 28.19 -31.08
N ALA A 70 19.27 27.48 -30.01
CA ALA A 70 18.53 27.55 -28.75
C ALA A 70 18.54 28.92 -28.09
N LYS A 71 19.54 29.78 -28.38
CA LYS A 71 19.62 31.14 -27.87
C LYS A 71 18.68 32.11 -28.57
N VAL A 72 18.42 31.91 -29.84
CA VAL A 72 17.58 32.78 -30.67
C VAL A 72 16.24 32.20 -31.04
N GLN A 73 16.05 30.91 -30.85
CA GLN A 73 14.80 30.18 -31.07
C GLN A 73 14.33 29.55 -29.78
N PRO A 74 13.48 30.24 -29.00
CA PRO A 74 12.83 29.68 -27.84
C PRO A 74 12.10 28.39 -28.22
N GLY A 75 12.31 27.33 -27.45
CA GLY A 75 11.73 26.02 -27.74
C GLY A 75 12.62 25.08 -28.58
N ASN A 76 13.74 25.53 -29.11
CA ASN A 76 14.74 24.64 -29.72
C ASN A 76 15.57 23.93 -28.65
N ASN A 77 15.04 22.85 -28.09
CA ASN A 77 15.68 22.05 -27.07
C ASN A 77 16.43 20.81 -27.64
N ALA A 78 17.07 20.95 -28.79
CA ALA A 78 17.81 19.86 -29.43
C ALA A 78 18.86 19.20 -28.50
N PRO A 79 19.63 19.92 -27.65
CA PRO A 79 20.51 19.27 -26.66
C PRO A 79 19.77 18.37 -25.70
N MET A 80 18.59 18.75 -25.24
CA MET A 80 17.74 17.94 -24.35
C MET A 80 17.19 16.70 -25.08
N TRP A 81 16.72 16.86 -26.32
CA TRP A 81 16.21 15.75 -27.12
C TRP A 81 17.27 14.69 -27.45
N ARG A 82 18.54 15.08 -27.55
CA ARG A 82 19.65 14.11 -27.72
C ARG A 82 19.87 13.24 -26.49
N GLN A 83 19.45 13.71 -25.33
CA GLN A 83 19.59 12.99 -24.06
C GLN A 83 18.42 12.08 -23.75
N VAL A 84 17.38 12.04 -24.61
CA VAL A 84 16.15 11.22 -24.37
C VAL A 84 16.49 9.75 -24.08
N GLY A 85 17.51 9.20 -24.76
CA GLY A 85 17.91 7.81 -24.56
C GLY A 85 18.58 7.54 -23.19
N SER A 86 19.31 8.50 -22.64
CA SER A 86 20.00 8.39 -21.35
C SER A 86 19.21 8.96 -20.17
N GLY A 87 18.13 9.68 -20.47
CA GLY A 87 17.33 10.41 -19.49
C GLY A 87 17.88 11.82 -19.21
N LEU A 88 17.03 12.68 -18.71
CA LEU A 88 17.36 14.04 -18.33
C LEU A 88 16.91 14.30 -16.89
N THR A 89 17.84 14.70 -16.04
CA THR A 89 17.57 15.07 -14.66
C THR A 89 17.34 16.57 -14.51
N GLY A 90 16.51 16.97 -13.58
CA GLY A 90 16.20 18.37 -13.28
C GLY A 90 15.02 18.50 -12.32
N TYR A 91 14.41 19.67 -12.32
CA TYR A 91 13.25 19.95 -11.47
C TYR A 91 12.01 20.11 -12.34
N SER A 92 10.89 19.59 -11.86
CA SER A 92 9.58 19.82 -12.46
C SER A 92 9.12 21.25 -12.13
N SER A 93 8.43 21.89 -13.07
CA SER A 93 7.74 23.19 -12.86
C SER A 93 6.40 23.06 -12.12
N LEU A 94 6.01 21.86 -11.69
CA LEU A 94 4.80 21.61 -10.93
C LEU A 94 4.87 22.26 -9.54
N PRO A 95 3.70 22.57 -8.91
CA PRO A 95 3.65 23.22 -7.60
C PRO A 95 4.40 22.49 -6.48
N THR A 96 4.55 21.19 -6.59
CA THR A 96 5.43 20.36 -5.75
C THR A 96 6.56 19.85 -6.62
N PRO A 97 7.73 20.50 -6.63
CA PRO A 97 8.85 20.08 -7.44
C PRO A 97 9.28 18.67 -7.02
N GLU A 98 9.22 17.75 -7.95
CA GLU A 98 9.81 16.42 -7.80
C GLU A 98 11.27 16.51 -8.25
N ALA A 99 12.20 16.17 -7.38
CA ALA A 99 13.57 15.97 -7.77
C ALA A 99 13.66 14.73 -8.67
N GLY A 100 14.56 14.75 -9.65
CA GLY A 100 14.80 13.59 -10.48
C GLY A 100 14.68 13.84 -11.97
N ASN A 101 14.16 12.88 -12.71
CA ASN A 101 14.19 12.87 -14.15
C ASN A 101 13.06 13.70 -14.78
N LEU A 102 13.39 14.71 -15.58
CA LEU A 102 12.45 15.38 -16.48
C LEU A 102 12.04 14.43 -17.61
N ILE A 103 13.02 13.71 -18.15
CA ILE A 103 12.81 12.63 -19.13
C ILE A 103 13.46 11.38 -18.55
N GLN A 104 12.67 10.33 -18.37
CA GLN A 104 13.17 9.06 -17.85
C GLN A 104 13.99 8.32 -18.89
N ALA A 105 15.07 7.66 -18.44
CA ALA A 105 15.94 6.87 -19.30
C ALA A 105 15.16 5.80 -20.08
N ALA A 106 15.68 5.45 -21.26
CA ALA A 106 15.16 4.36 -22.02
C ALA A 106 15.52 3.02 -21.36
N VAL A 107 14.53 2.16 -21.20
CA VAL A 107 14.66 0.82 -20.63
C VAL A 107 13.99 -0.21 -21.53
N GLN A 108 14.42 -1.45 -21.43
CA GLN A 108 13.73 -2.54 -22.09
C GLN A 108 12.69 -3.13 -21.12
N TYR A 109 11.45 -3.09 -21.54
CA TYR A 109 10.37 -3.74 -20.81
C TYR A 109 10.32 -5.23 -21.19
N PRO A 110 10.19 -6.18 -20.25
CA PRO A 110 10.12 -7.60 -20.56
C PRO A 110 8.97 -7.93 -21.54
N GLY A 111 9.33 -8.48 -22.69
CA GLY A 111 8.39 -8.83 -23.76
C GLY A 111 7.95 -7.65 -24.65
N ALA A 112 8.60 -6.50 -24.55
CA ALA A 112 8.33 -5.31 -25.36
C ALA A 112 9.61 -4.74 -25.98
N THR A 113 9.43 -3.80 -26.90
CA THR A 113 10.51 -2.99 -27.46
C THR A 113 11.03 -1.98 -26.43
N LYS A 114 12.18 -1.37 -26.73
CA LYS A 114 12.75 -0.30 -25.91
C LYS A 114 11.76 0.85 -25.72
N THR A 115 11.57 1.27 -24.48
CA THR A 115 10.64 2.34 -24.08
C THR A 115 11.22 3.19 -22.95
N THR A 116 10.52 4.20 -22.46
CA THR A 116 10.94 4.96 -21.26
C THR A 116 10.64 4.20 -19.98
N ALA A 117 11.39 4.46 -18.91
CA ALA A 117 11.15 3.83 -17.60
C ALA A 117 9.72 4.11 -17.08
N GLY A 118 9.18 5.31 -17.35
CA GLY A 118 7.80 5.65 -16.96
C GLY A 118 6.74 4.85 -17.70
N GLU A 119 6.94 4.61 -19.00
CA GLU A 119 6.04 3.76 -19.78
C GLU A 119 6.16 2.30 -19.36
N ALA A 120 7.38 1.79 -19.12
CA ALA A 120 7.58 0.45 -18.60
C ALA A 120 6.86 0.24 -17.26
N TRP A 121 6.97 1.20 -16.33
CA TRP A 121 6.22 1.19 -15.08
C TRP A 121 4.71 1.13 -15.30
N ARG A 122 4.17 1.95 -16.21
CA ARG A 122 2.75 1.97 -16.54
C ARG A 122 2.28 0.62 -17.11
N GLN A 123 3.09 0.00 -17.98
CA GLN A 123 2.80 -1.32 -18.56
C GLN A 123 2.80 -2.41 -17.48
N VAL A 124 3.80 -2.46 -16.60
CA VAL A 124 3.86 -3.45 -15.51
C VAL A 124 2.64 -3.28 -14.60
N ARG A 125 2.34 -2.04 -14.19
CA ARG A 125 1.19 -1.76 -13.32
C ARG A 125 -0.12 -2.21 -13.95
N ASN A 126 -0.40 -1.78 -15.18
CA ASN A 126 -1.73 -1.94 -15.79
C ASN A 126 -1.95 -3.34 -16.41
N SER A 127 -0.89 -3.99 -16.90
CA SER A 127 -1.02 -5.31 -17.57
C SER A 127 -0.59 -6.50 -16.72
N ARG A 128 0.04 -6.25 -15.55
CA ARG A 128 0.45 -7.33 -14.64
C ARG A 128 -0.16 -7.15 -13.26
N ILE A 129 0.20 -6.09 -12.52
CA ILE A 129 -0.18 -5.96 -11.10
C ILE A 129 -1.70 -5.87 -10.96
N ILE A 130 -2.36 -5.01 -11.72
CA ILE A 130 -3.82 -4.82 -11.61
C ILE A 130 -4.60 -6.08 -11.98
N PRO A 131 -4.42 -6.71 -13.17
CA PRO A 131 -5.23 -7.88 -13.53
C PRO A 131 -4.90 -9.12 -12.68
N TYR A 132 -3.62 -9.39 -12.39
CA TYR A 132 -3.28 -10.54 -11.54
C TYR A 132 -3.68 -10.32 -10.07
N GLY A 133 -3.60 -9.09 -9.57
CA GLY A 133 -4.12 -8.74 -8.25
C GLY A 133 -5.65 -8.94 -8.16
N ALA A 134 -6.40 -8.49 -9.17
CA ALA A 134 -7.83 -8.71 -9.25
C ALA A 134 -8.16 -10.22 -9.30
N ALA A 135 -7.45 -10.98 -10.14
CA ALA A 135 -7.64 -12.43 -10.26
C ALA A 135 -7.35 -13.14 -8.92
N LEU A 136 -6.27 -12.78 -8.24
CA LEU A 136 -5.93 -13.33 -6.92
C LEU A 136 -7.05 -13.10 -5.91
N LEU A 137 -7.52 -11.87 -5.76
CA LEU A 137 -8.58 -11.54 -4.82
C LEU A 137 -9.89 -12.26 -5.17
N LEU A 138 -10.24 -12.33 -6.46
CA LEU A 138 -11.42 -13.06 -6.92
C LEU A 138 -11.32 -14.55 -6.62
N ILE A 139 -10.16 -15.17 -6.90
CA ILE A 139 -9.93 -16.60 -6.61
C ILE A 139 -10.09 -16.87 -5.11
N VAL A 140 -9.54 -16.01 -4.25
CA VAL A 140 -9.65 -16.17 -2.80
C VAL A 140 -11.12 -16.04 -2.35
N VAL A 141 -11.84 -15.04 -2.85
CA VAL A 141 -13.27 -14.86 -2.53
C VAL A 141 -14.10 -16.07 -2.99
N VAL A 142 -13.87 -16.54 -4.21
CA VAL A 142 -14.54 -17.73 -4.74
C VAL A 142 -14.20 -18.98 -3.93
N ALA A 143 -12.93 -19.18 -3.58
CA ALA A 143 -12.49 -20.31 -2.75
C ALA A 143 -13.16 -20.29 -1.37
N ILE A 144 -13.21 -19.12 -0.73
CA ILE A 144 -13.91 -18.94 0.56
C ILE A 144 -15.41 -19.23 0.40
N ALA A 145 -16.05 -18.72 -0.64
CA ALA A 145 -17.47 -18.94 -0.90
C ALA A 145 -17.79 -20.43 -1.14
N LEU A 146 -16.96 -21.11 -1.95
CA LEU A 146 -17.09 -22.56 -2.20
C LEU A 146 -16.86 -23.38 -0.92
N PHE A 147 -15.86 -23.00 -0.12
CA PHE A 147 -15.61 -23.66 1.15
C PHE A 147 -16.81 -23.50 2.09
N TYR A 148 -17.33 -22.28 2.24
CA TYR A 148 -18.51 -22.02 3.06
C TYR A 148 -19.74 -22.77 2.55
N TRP A 149 -19.95 -22.80 1.23
CA TRP A 149 -21.05 -23.55 0.64
C TRP A 149 -20.98 -25.06 0.91
N ARG A 150 -19.74 -25.64 0.90
CA ARG A 150 -19.54 -27.08 1.12
C ARG A 150 -19.52 -27.48 2.59
N LYS A 151 -18.97 -26.67 3.46
CA LYS A 151 -18.70 -27.01 4.87
C LYS A 151 -19.58 -26.22 5.86
N GLY A 152 -20.10 -25.08 5.46
CA GLY A 152 -20.74 -24.14 6.38
C GLY A 152 -19.75 -23.49 7.35
N SER A 153 -20.26 -23.04 8.49
CA SER A 153 -19.44 -22.66 9.63
C SER A 153 -18.94 -23.91 10.36
N LEU A 154 -17.70 -23.93 10.76
CA LEU A 154 -17.13 -25.01 11.59
C LEU A 154 -17.78 -24.96 12.98
N PRO A 155 -18.59 -25.99 13.36
CA PRO A 155 -19.30 -25.99 14.63
C PRO A 155 -18.37 -26.43 15.76
N LEU A 156 -18.76 -26.16 17.00
CA LEU A 156 -18.24 -26.86 18.17
C LEU A 156 -18.75 -28.32 18.19
N HIS A 157 -17.91 -29.26 18.57
CA HIS A 157 -18.29 -30.68 18.68
C HIS A 157 -18.95 -30.98 20.03
N GLY A 158 -18.47 -30.33 21.12
CA GLY A 158 -19.04 -30.48 22.45
C GLY A 158 -20.07 -29.41 22.79
N ALA A 159 -20.92 -29.70 23.78
CA ALA A 159 -21.86 -28.71 24.34
C ALA A 159 -21.08 -27.63 25.12
N GLU A 160 -21.53 -26.37 25.00
CA GLU A 160 -20.97 -25.28 25.82
C GLU A 160 -21.19 -25.58 27.32
N THR A 161 -20.12 -25.47 28.12
CA THR A 161 -20.19 -25.64 29.58
C THR A 161 -20.72 -24.40 30.28
N GLY A 162 -20.72 -23.25 29.60
CA GLY A 162 -21.01 -21.94 30.19
C GLY A 162 -19.88 -21.34 31.00
N ARG A 163 -18.78 -22.09 31.22
CA ARG A 163 -17.55 -21.57 31.86
C ARG A 163 -16.75 -20.73 30.88
N ARG A 164 -16.41 -19.51 31.29
CA ARG A 164 -15.71 -18.55 30.43
C ARG A 164 -14.23 -18.52 30.76
N ILE A 165 -13.39 -18.68 29.74
CA ILE A 165 -11.93 -18.55 29.81
C ILE A 165 -11.54 -17.27 29.08
N GLU A 166 -10.70 -16.42 29.70
CA GLU A 166 -10.18 -15.23 29.05
C GLU A 166 -9.13 -15.63 28.00
N ARG A 167 -9.42 -15.37 26.74
CA ARG A 167 -8.50 -15.61 25.62
C ARG A 167 -7.71 -14.35 25.25
N PHE A 168 -8.38 -13.20 25.27
CA PHE A 168 -7.80 -11.91 24.90
C PHE A 168 -8.11 -10.84 25.92
N THR A 169 -7.07 -10.23 26.45
CA THR A 169 -7.18 -9.08 27.33
C THR A 169 -7.79 -7.86 26.63
N ALA A 170 -8.26 -6.87 27.37
CA ALA A 170 -8.79 -5.65 26.81
C ALA A 170 -7.75 -4.88 25.96
N PHE A 171 -6.46 -4.95 26.33
CA PHE A 171 -5.37 -4.33 25.58
C PHE A 171 -5.15 -5.01 24.23
N GLU A 172 -5.06 -6.34 24.21
CA GLU A 172 -4.87 -7.13 22.98
C GLU A 172 -6.00 -6.89 22.00
N ARG A 173 -7.25 -6.84 22.47
CA ARG A 173 -8.41 -6.52 21.65
C ARG A 173 -8.37 -5.10 21.10
N SER A 174 -7.98 -4.14 21.91
CA SER A 174 -7.85 -2.74 21.45
C SER A 174 -6.77 -2.60 20.40
N ALA A 175 -5.61 -3.25 20.58
CA ALA A 175 -4.55 -3.27 19.59
C ALA A 175 -5.01 -3.88 18.27
N HIS A 176 -5.68 -5.05 18.35
CA HIS A 176 -6.23 -5.71 17.16
C HIS A 176 -7.27 -4.86 16.44
N TRP A 177 -8.27 -4.32 17.14
CA TRP A 177 -9.35 -3.56 16.49
C TRP A 177 -8.88 -2.23 15.91
N THR A 178 -7.92 -1.55 16.55
CA THR A 178 -7.32 -0.34 15.98
C THR A 178 -6.61 -0.65 14.67
N ASN A 179 -5.82 -1.72 14.64
CA ASN A 179 -5.12 -2.16 13.43
C ASN A 179 -6.11 -2.63 12.35
N ALA A 180 -7.14 -3.40 12.74
CA ALA A 180 -8.15 -3.92 11.82
C ALA A 180 -8.96 -2.79 11.14
N ILE A 181 -9.36 -1.77 11.89
CA ILE A 181 -10.10 -0.62 11.32
C ILE A 181 -9.20 0.16 10.35
N ALA A 182 -7.95 0.42 10.74
CA ALA A 182 -6.99 1.07 9.85
C ALA A 182 -6.75 0.25 8.58
N PHE A 183 -6.53 -1.08 8.71
CA PHE A 183 -6.39 -1.98 7.57
C PHE A 183 -7.62 -1.98 6.65
N CYS A 184 -8.82 -2.11 7.19
CA CYS A 184 -10.05 -2.09 6.38
C CYS A 184 -10.21 -0.76 5.62
N THR A 185 -9.89 0.37 6.25
CA THR A 185 -9.91 1.68 5.60
C THR A 185 -8.92 1.73 4.44
N LEU A 186 -7.69 1.25 4.66
CA LEU A 186 -6.64 1.17 3.63
C LEU A 186 -7.01 0.21 2.50
N ALA A 187 -7.55 -0.97 2.83
CA ALA A 187 -7.96 -1.96 1.85
C ALA A 187 -9.10 -1.44 0.95
N ILE A 188 -10.17 -0.91 1.54
CA ILE A 188 -11.32 -0.39 0.79
C ILE A 188 -10.89 0.78 -0.09
N SER A 189 -10.18 1.76 0.47
CA SER A 189 -9.69 2.91 -0.30
C SER A 189 -8.71 2.49 -1.41
N GLY A 190 -7.80 1.55 -1.12
CA GLY A 190 -6.88 0.99 -2.09
C GLY A 190 -7.58 0.26 -3.24
N LEU A 191 -8.60 -0.57 -2.93
CA LEU A 191 -9.41 -1.26 -3.94
C LEU A 191 -10.14 -0.28 -4.87
N VAL A 192 -10.72 0.78 -4.31
CA VAL A 192 -11.39 1.81 -5.12
C VAL A 192 -10.40 2.56 -6.00
N MET A 193 -9.23 2.93 -5.48
CA MET A 193 -8.19 3.59 -6.28
C MET A 193 -7.61 2.67 -7.37
N ALA A 194 -7.50 1.37 -7.12
CA ALA A 194 -6.95 0.41 -8.09
C ALA A 194 -7.96 0.00 -9.16
N PHE A 195 -9.18 -0.29 -8.76
CA PHE A 195 -10.18 -0.95 -9.61
C PHE A 195 -11.44 -0.11 -9.85
N GLY A 196 -11.71 0.95 -9.09
CA GLY A 196 -12.96 1.72 -9.14
C GLY A 196 -13.29 2.27 -10.53
N LYS A 197 -12.27 2.55 -11.35
CA LYS A 197 -12.46 3.00 -12.73
C LYS A 197 -13.20 1.97 -13.61
N PHE A 198 -13.17 0.69 -13.26
CA PHE A 198 -13.79 -0.36 -14.06
C PHE A 198 -15.26 -0.58 -13.73
N PHE A 199 -15.68 -0.32 -12.48
CA PHE A 199 -17.05 -0.59 -12.02
C PHE A 199 -17.75 0.60 -11.38
N LEU A 200 -17.04 1.50 -10.67
CA LEU A 200 -17.68 2.68 -10.06
C LEU A 200 -17.78 3.87 -11.03
N LEU A 201 -16.74 4.13 -11.82
CA LEU A 201 -16.73 5.25 -12.77
C LEU A 201 -17.89 5.17 -13.79
N PRO A 202 -18.21 4.02 -14.40
CA PRO A 202 -19.35 3.91 -15.31
C PRO A 202 -20.71 4.20 -14.66
N VAL A 203 -20.84 3.92 -13.36
CA VAL A 203 -22.10 4.09 -12.60
C VAL A 203 -22.23 5.50 -12.03
N LEU A 204 -21.15 6.02 -11.43
CA LEU A 204 -21.17 7.32 -10.72
C LEU A 204 -20.89 8.51 -11.62
N GLY A 205 -20.31 8.28 -12.80
CA GLY A 205 -19.81 9.35 -13.66
C GLY A 205 -18.52 9.99 -13.12
N ALA A 206 -17.88 10.82 -13.97
CA ALA A 206 -16.54 11.35 -13.68
C ALA A 206 -16.50 12.26 -12.45
N THR A 207 -17.52 13.08 -12.24
CA THR A 207 -17.55 14.06 -11.14
C THR A 207 -17.65 13.38 -9.77
N LEU A 208 -18.65 12.52 -9.58
CA LEU A 208 -18.85 11.82 -8.29
C LEU A 208 -17.72 10.85 -8.02
N PHE A 209 -17.26 10.13 -9.03
CA PHE A 209 -16.10 9.22 -8.89
C PHE A 209 -14.82 10.00 -8.53
N GLY A 210 -14.64 11.21 -9.09
CA GLY A 210 -13.52 12.09 -8.73
C GLY A 210 -13.55 12.50 -7.26
N PHE A 211 -14.69 12.97 -6.76
CA PHE A 211 -14.84 13.30 -5.34
C PHE A 211 -14.64 12.09 -4.42
N LEU A 212 -15.21 10.93 -4.77
CA LEU A 212 -15.03 9.69 -4.00
C LEU A 212 -13.56 9.28 -3.94
N THR A 213 -12.87 9.33 -5.07
CA THR A 213 -11.43 8.95 -5.12
C THR A 213 -10.58 9.91 -4.32
N TYR A 214 -10.89 11.22 -4.37
CA TYR A 214 -10.19 12.21 -3.56
C TYR A 214 -10.38 11.97 -2.06
N LEU A 215 -11.63 11.75 -1.63
CA LEU A 215 -11.95 11.42 -0.24
C LEU A 215 -11.23 10.17 0.24
N LEU A 216 -11.30 9.09 -0.55
CA LEU A 216 -10.69 7.82 -0.20
C LEU A 216 -9.17 7.87 -0.24
N LYS A 217 -8.56 8.62 -1.15
CA LYS A 217 -7.12 8.87 -1.13
C LYS A 217 -6.70 9.61 0.14
N THR A 218 -7.46 10.63 0.54
CA THR A 218 -7.20 11.37 1.77
C THR A 218 -7.31 10.46 3.00
N ALA A 219 -8.37 9.65 3.06
CA ALA A 219 -8.55 8.66 4.13
C ALA A 219 -7.41 7.63 4.15
N HIS A 220 -6.96 7.17 2.97
CA HIS A 220 -5.83 6.25 2.83
C HIS A 220 -4.54 6.83 3.41
N ASN A 221 -4.19 8.05 3.02
CA ASN A 221 -2.99 8.74 3.48
C ASN A 221 -3.03 9.00 4.99
N PHE A 222 -4.21 9.27 5.55
CA PHE A 222 -4.38 9.45 7.00
C PHE A 222 -4.34 8.13 7.77
N ALA A 223 -4.97 7.07 7.23
CA ALA A 223 -4.99 5.76 7.86
C ALA A 223 -3.62 5.04 7.80
N GLY A 224 -2.76 5.37 6.83
CA GLY A 224 -1.43 4.77 6.67
C GLY A 224 -0.55 4.89 7.92
N PRO A 225 -0.27 6.10 8.44
CA PRO A 225 0.48 6.28 9.67
C PRO A 225 -0.17 5.63 10.90
N LEU A 226 -1.50 5.65 11.01
CA LEU A 226 -2.23 4.95 12.08
C LEU A 226 -2.01 3.45 11.98
N PHE A 227 -2.08 2.89 10.77
CA PHE A 227 -1.80 1.48 10.53
C PHE A 227 -0.34 1.13 10.88
N ALA A 228 0.62 1.97 10.51
CA ALA A 228 2.03 1.75 10.83
C ALA A 228 2.28 1.64 12.34
N VAL A 229 1.73 2.58 13.12
CA VAL A 229 1.86 2.57 14.59
C VAL A 229 1.13 1.37 15.20
N SER A 230 -0.11 1.13 14.78
CA SER A 230 -0.91 0.02 15.33
C SER A 230 -0.34 -1.35 14.93
N LEU A 231 0.28 -1.48 13.76
CA LEU A 231 0.97 -2.70 13.32
C LEU A 231 2.13 -3.04 14.26
N VAL A 232 2.96 -2.05 14.61
CA VAL A 232 4.05 -2.25 15.58
C VAL A 232 3.49 -2.70 16.93
N VAL A 233 2.42 -2.08 17.40
CA VAL A 233 1.75 -2.49 18.66
C VAL A 233 1.25 -3.93 18.57
N VAL A 234 0.62 -4.34 17.47
CA VAL A 234 0.15 -5.71 17.25
C VAL A 234 1.33 -6.70 17.23
N ILE A 235 2.41 -6.37 16.51
CA ILE A 235 3.60 -7.22 16.45
C ILE A 235 4.16 -7.43 17.88
N LEU A 236 4.39 -6.35 18.61
CA LEU A 236 4.96 -6.44 19.98
C LEU A 236 4.03 -7.17 20.95
N THR A 237 2.73 -7.03 20.78
CA THR A 237 1.73 -7.67 21.64
C THR A 237 1.70 -9.19 21.45
N PHE A 238 1.77 -9.65 20.19
CA PHE A 238 1.50 -11.05 19.87
C PHE A 238 2.72 -11.87 19.45
N VAL A 239 3.91 -11.27 19.30
CA VAL A 239 5.10 -11.98 18.79
C VAL A 239 5.49 -13.22 19.61
N LYS A 240 5.40 -13.13 20.94
CA LYS A 240 5.78 -14.24 21.84
C LYS A 240 4.91 -15.47 21.64
N ASP A 241 3.61 -15.27 21.46
CA ASP A 241 2.65 -16.36 21.32
C ASP A 241 2.63 -16.95 19.90
N ASN A 242 3.20 -16.21 18.93
CA ASN A 242 3.32 -16.64 17.53
C ASN A 242 4.70 -17.22 17.17
N LEU A 243 5.56 -17.49 18.13
CA LEU A 243 6.83 -18.15 17.85
C LEU A 243 6.59 -19.55 17.28
N PRO A 244 7.32 -19.95 16.21
CA PRO A 244 7.19 -21.27 15.61
C PRO A 244 7.54 -22.38 16.62
N ARG A 245 6.80 -23.49 16.55
CA ARG A 245 7.01 -24.68 17.38
C ARG A 245 7.00 -25.94 16.53
N GLY A 246 7.51 -27.05 17.10
CA GLY A 246 7.62 -28.32 16.37
C GLY A 246 6.26 -28.86 15.88
N GLU A 247 5.20 -28.70 16.69
CA GLU A 247 3.86 -29.15 16.35
C GLU A 247 3.21 -28.37 15.17
N ASP A 248 3.69 -27.16 14.86
CA ASP A 248 3.16 -26.36 13.76
C ASP A 248 3.32 -27.07 12.41
N LEU A 249 4.41 -27.84 12.22
CA LEU A 249 4.64 -28.63 11.01
C LEU A 249 3.63 -29.76 10.87
N ALA A 250 3.31 -30.44 11.96
CA ALA A 250 2.31 -31.51 11.97
C ALA A 250 0.91 -30.95 11.71
N TRP A 251 0.61 -29.77 12.24
CA TRP A 251 -0.64 -29.05 12.01
C TRP A 251 -0.78 -28.67 10.53
N LEU A 252 0.27 -28.10 9.92
CA LEU A 252 0.28 -27.72 8.50
C LEU A 252 0.14 -28.93 7.59
N ALA A 253 0.86 -30.03 7.87
CA ALA A 253 0.79 -31.27 7.09
C ALA A 253 -0.62 -31.87 7.08
N ARG A 254 -1.40 -31.67 8.15
CA ARG A 254 -2.79 -32.13 8.28
C ARG A 254 -3.81 -31.08 7.83
N GLY A 255 -3.37 -29.91 7.35
CA GLY A 255 -4.23 -28.79 6.97
C GLY A 255 -5.12 -28.30 8.11
N GLY A 256 -4.63 -28.35 9.36
CA GLY A 256 -5.38 -27.96 10.55
C GLY A 256 -6.66 -28.78 10.80
N GLY A 257 -6.76 -29.97 10.22
CA GLY A 257 -7.97 -30.79 10.33
C GLY A 257 -9.13 -30.36 9.43
N LEU A 258 -8.98 -29.28 8.67
CA LEU A 258 -10.04 -28.70 7.83
C LEU A 258 -10.66 -29.70 6.85
N PHE A 259 -9.85 -30.64 6.33
CA PHE A 259 -10.28 -31.64 5.36
C PHE A 259 -10.71 -32.96 6.03
N SER A 260 -10.04 -33.34 7.09
CA SER A 260 -10.29 -34.63 7.80
C SER A 260 -11.39 -34.54 8.83
N GLY A 261 -11.76 -33.35 9.29
CA GLY A 261 -12.69 -33.15 10.41
C GLY A 261 -12.12 -33.58 11.77
N LYS A 262 -10.83 -33.98 11.84
CA LYS A 262 -10.16 -34.30 13.09
C LYS A 262 -9.36 -33.09 13.55
N GLU A 263 -9.65 -32.65 14.75
CA GLU A 263 -8.89 -31.56 15.35
C GLU A 263 -7.42 -31.90 15.52
N VAL A 264 -6.58 -30.90 15.36
CA VAL A 264 -5.13 -30.99 15.56
C VAL A 264 -4.78 -30.04 16.67
N ALA A 265 -4.24 -30.59 17.76
CA ALA A 265 -3.83 -29.82 18.91
C ALA A 265 -2.94 -28.63 18.51
N SER A 266 -3.21 -27.50 19.08
CA SER A 266 -2.43 -26.28 18.90
C SER A 266 -2.42 -25.49 20.22
N HIS A 267 -1.40 -24.63 20.39
CA HIS A 267 -1.41 -23.68 21.50
C HIS A 267 -2.36 -22.50 21.24
N ARG A 268 -2.15 -21.40 21.99
CA ARG A 268 -2.96 -20.18 21.88
C ARG A 268 -3.20 -19.74 20.43
N PHE A 269 -2.21 -19.94 19.54
CA PHE A 269 -2.33 -19.70 18.10
C PHE A 269 -1.90 -20.95 17.34
N ASN A 270 -2.74 -21.37 16.40
CA ASN A 270 -2.42 -22.48 15.51
C ASN A 270 -1.46 -22.06 14.40
N ALA A 271 -0.90 -23.03 13.68
CA ALA A 271 0.10 -22.76 12.65
C ALA A 271 -0.43 -21.87 11.50
N GLY A 272 -1.73 -21.92 11.20
CA GLY A 272 -2.36 -21.02 10.21
C GLY A 272 -2.38 -19.57 10.70
N GLU A 273 -2.70 -19.35 11.97
CA GLU A 273 -2.65 -18.01 12.59
C GLU A 273 -1.21 -17.49 12.68
N LYS A 274 -0.23 -18.37 12.97
CA LYS A 274 1.21 -18.02 12.97
C LYS A 274 1.71 -17.69 11.56
N LEU A 275 1.27 -18.42 10.53
CA LEU A 275 1.58 -18.11 9.13
C LEU A 275 1.02 -16.73 8.73
N LEU A 276 -0.21 -16.42 9.16
CA LEU A 276 -0.80 -15.09 8.97
C LEU A 276 0.01 -14.01 9.70
N PHE A 277 0.43 -14.27 10.94
CA PHE A 277 1.21 -13.32 11.73
C PHE A 277 2.56 -13.03 11.06
N TRP A 278 3.36 -14.06 10.77
CA TRP A 278 4.69 -13.87 10.20
C TRP A 278 4.65 -13.42 8.74
N GLY A 279 3.81 -14.03 7.92
CA GLY A 279 3.68 -13.69 6.50
C GLY A 279 2.89 -12.40 6.27
N GLY A 280 1.68 -12.31 6.83
CA GLY A 280 0.75 -11.21 6.61
C GLY A 280 1.08 -9.97 7.45
N VAL A 281 1.17 -10.12 8.77
CA VAL A 281 1.37 -8.99 9.68
C VAL A 281 2.82 -8.51 9.66
N PHE A 282 3.78 -9.42 9.84
CA PHE A 282 5.19 -9.04 9.93
C PHE A 282 5.79 -8.72 8.56
N VAL A 283 5.89 -9.69 7.67
CA VAL A 283 6.60 -9.49 6.39
C VAL A 283 5.84 -8.52 5.47
N LEU A 284 4.61 -8.88 5.08
CA LEU A 284 3.83 -8.04 4.17
C LEU A 284 3.44 -6.70 4.81
N GLY A 285 3.12 -6.70 6.10
CA GLY A 285 2.81 -5.49 6.85
C GLY A 285 3.95 -4.48 6.84
N LEU A 286 5.19 -4.92 7.12
CA LEU A 286 6.37 -4.05 7.08
C LEU A 286 6.66 -3.54 5.66
N ILE A 287 6.49 -4.38 4.63
CA ILE A 287 6.68 -3.97 3.23
C ILE A 287 5.64 -2.92 2.83
N VAL A 288 4.37 -3.14 3.16
CA VAL A 288 3.26 -2.21 2.85
C VAL A 288 3.45 -0.90 3.61
N VAL A 289 3.80 -0.94 4.89
CA VAL A 289 4.06 0.26 5.70
C VAL A 289 5.27 1.02 5.15
N GLY A 290 6.42 0.37 4.97
CA GLY A 290 7.63 1.04 4.48
C GLY A 290 7.43 1.70 3.11
N SER A 291 6.84 0.97 2.16
CA SER A 291 6.53 1.51 0.84
C SER A 291 5.43 2.58 0.88
N GLY A 292 4.43 2.45 1.76
CA GLY A 292 3.35 3.42 1.94
C GLY A 292 3.84 4.75 2.51
N LEU A 293 4.65 4.73 3.57
CA LEU A 293 5.26 5.93 4.16
C LEU A 293 6.16 6.66 3.16
N LEU A 294 6.84 5.92 2.29
CA LEU A 294 7.65 6.49 1.22
C LEU A 294 6.75 7.16 0.17
N LEU A 295 5.67 6.51 -0.26
CA LEU A 295 4.71 7.05 -1.23
C LEU A 295 3.98 8.29 -0.71
N ASP A 296 3.69 8.34 0.57
CA ASP A 296 3.06 9.48 1.24
C ASP A 296 4.06 10.58 1.64
N LYS A 297 5.36 10.38 1.29
CA LYS A 297 6.45 11.34 1.51
C LYS A 297 6.67 11.71 2.99
N LEU A 298 6.47 10.73 3.88
CA LEU A 298 6.58 10.92 5.33
C LEU A 298 7.98 10.64 5.90
N LEU A 299 8.91 10.14 5.09
CA LEU A 299 10.26 9.81 5.53
C LEU A 299 11.19 11.04 5.39
N PRO A 300 11.65 11.65 6.49
CA PRO A 300 12.50 12.84 6.40
C PRO A 300 13.87 12.51 5.80
N GLY A 301 14.45 13.47 5.07
CA GLY A 301 15.80 13.35 4.50
C GLY A 301 15.91 12.51 3.22
N LEU A 302 14.82 11.94 2.71
CA LEU A 302 14.82 11.21 1.45
C LEU A 302 14.53 12.13 0.26
N LEU A 303 15.28 11.93 -0.83
CA LEU A 303 14.94 12.49 -2.13
C LEU A 303 13.88 11.60 -2.80
N TYR A 304 12.72 12.18 -3.01
CA TYR A 304 11.57 11.46 -3.62
C TYR A 304 11.69 11.47 -5.15
N GLU A 305 12.68 10.75 -5.64
CA GLU A 305 12.90 10.61 -7.08
C GLU A 305 11.78 9.79 -7.74
N ARG A 306 11.44 10.17 -8.96
CA ARG A 306 10.38 9.49 -9.73
C ARG A 306 10.61 7.98 -9.86
N ALA A 307 11.85 7.55 -10.11
CA ALA A 307 12.16 6.13 -10.22
C ALA A 307 11.87 5.36 -8.92
N THR A 308 12.31 5.91 -7.78
CA THR A 308 12.06 5.34 -6.45
C THR A 308 10.57 5.27 -6.15
N MET A 309 9.82 6.34 -6.46
CA MET A 309 8.37 6.38 -6.26
C MET A 309 7.63 5.34 -7.13
N GLN A 310 8.07 5.13 -8.37
CA GLN A 310 7.49 4.11 -9.25
C GLN A 310 7.73 2.68 -8.76
N VAL A 311 8.96 2.38 -8.32
CA VAL A 311 9.28 1.06 -7.74
C VAL A 311 8.48 0.84 -6.47
N SER A 312 8.45 1.82 -5.56
CA SER A 312 7.67 1.73 -4.32
C SER A 312 6.19 1.52 -4.56
N HIS A 313 5.63 2.17 -5.57
CA HIS A 313 4.24 1.96 -5.95
C HIS A 313 3.97 0.52 -6.42
N MET A 314 4.86 -0.09 -7.21
CA MET A 314 4.72 -1.48 -7.63
C MET A 314 4.82 -2.44 -6.46
N VAL A 315 5.81 -2.23 -5.58
CA VAL A 315 6.01 -3.04 -4.37
C VAL A 315 4.80 -2.92 -3.44
N HIS A 316 4.34 -1.69 -3.18
CA HIS A 316 3.18 -1.42 -2.33
C HIS A 316 1.92 -2.12 -2.86
N ALA A 317 1.62 -1.95 -4.14
CA ALA A 317 0.44 -2.53 -4.76
C ALA A 317 0.48 -4.08 -4.73
N ALA A 318 1.62 -4.70 -5.07
CA ALA A 318 1.76 -6.14 -5.06
C ALA A 318 1.66 -6.71 -3.62
N ALA A 319 2.37 -6.11 -2.66
CA ALA A 319 2.32 -6.54 -1.26
C ALA A 319 0.92 -6.34 -0.65
N ALA A 320 0.24 -5.23 -0.97
CA ALA A 320 -1.12 -4.98 -0.51
C ALA A 320 -2.12 -6.02 -1.05
N MET A 321 -2.01 -6.43 -2.33
CA MET A 321 -2.88 -7.48 -2.90
C MET A 321 -2.66 -8.83 -2.20
N LEU A 322 -1.41 -9.20 -1.95
CA LEU A 322 -1.08 -10.42 -1.21
C LEU A 322 -1.60 -10.36 0.23
N MET A 323 -1.39 -9.24 0.90
CA MET A 323 -1.87 -9.01 2.26
C MET A 323 -3.39 -9.10 2.34
N MET A 324 -4.12 -8.42 1.45
CA MET A 324 -5.57 -8.50 1.39
C MET A 324 -6.05 -9.93 1.15
N ALA A 325 -5.39 -10.70 0.27
CA ALA A 325 -5.73 -12.11 0.02
C ALA A 325 -5.61 -12.95 1.29
N MET A 326 -4.54 -12.79 2.08
CA MET A 326 -4.37 -13.49 3.36
C MET A 326 -5.41 -13.04 4.39
N PHE A 327 -5.66 -11.74 4.49
CA PHE A 327 -6.59 -11.20 5.49
C PHE A 327 -8.06 -11.50 5.17
N LEU A 328 -8.44 -11.70 3.90
CA LEU A 328 -9.78 -12.22 3.55
C LEU A 328 -10.03 -13.58 4.21
N GLY A 329 -9.05 -14.49 4.19
CA GLY A 329 -9.14 -15.77 4.90
C GLY A 329 -9.25 -15.59 6.41
N HIS A 330 -8.44 -14.70 6.99
CA HIS A 330 -8.51 -14.38 8.42
C HIS A 330 -9.86 -13.79 8.84
N ILE A 331 -10.35 -12.82 8.09
CA ILE A 331 -11.66 -12.21 8.36
C ILE A 331 -12.77 -13.27 8.29
N TYR A 332 -12.73 -14.12 7.27
CA TYR A 332 -13.68 -15.21 7.13
C TYR A 332 -13.64 -16.16 8.34
N MET A 333 -12.48 -16.70 8.70
CA MET A 333 -12.34 -17.61 9.84
C MET A 333 -12.70 -16.94 11.16
N GLY A 334 -12.29 -15.71 11.36
CA GLY A 334 -12.55 -14.94 12.58
C GLY A 334 -13.97 -14.43 12.73
N THR A 335 -14.83 -14.52 11.70
CA THR A 335 -16.21 -14.02 11.75
C THR A 335 -17.24 -15.13 11.58
N ILE A 336 -17.36 -15.68 10.37
CA ILE A 336 -18.39 -16.63 10.00
C ILE A 336 -17.88 -18.07 9.81
N GLY A 337 -16.56 -18.23 9.61
CA GLY A 337 -15.95 -19.52 9.29
C GLY A 337 -15.84 -20.48 10.48
N MET A 338 -15.65 -19.95 11.69
CA MET A 338 -15.51 -20.73 12.92
C MET A 338 -16.43 -20.20 14.01
N GLN A 339 -17.25 -21.08 14.56
CA GLN A 339 -18.17 -20.75 15.65
C GLN A 339 -17.39 -20.33 16.91
N GLY A 340 -17.75 -19.22 17.54
CA GLY A 340 -17.11 -18.70 18.74
C GLY A 340 -15.88 -17.79 18.51
N ALA A 341 -15.23 -17.85 17.36
CA ALA A 341 -14.04 -17.05 17.08
C ALA A 341 -14.26 -15.55 17.19
N TYR A 342 -15.34 -15.03 16.57
CA TYR A 342 -15.70 -13.60 16.67
C TYR A 342 -15.99 -13.18 18.12
N LYS A 343 -16.67 -14.04 18.90
CA LYS A 343 -17.00 -13.76 20.30
C LYS A 343 -15.73 -13.57 21.14
N ALA A 344 -14.68 -14.37 20.87
CA ALA A 344 -13.38 -14.25 21.54
C ALA A 344 -12.78 -12.84 21.38
N MET A 345 -12.70 -12.33 20.15
CA MET A 345 -12.12 -11.01 19.89
C MET A 345 -13.06 -9.86 20.28
N ARG A 346 -14.37 -10.07 20.27
CA ARG A 346 -15.36 -9.06 20.69
C ARG A 346 -15.41 -8.91 22.22
N THR A 347 -15.50 -10.01 22.97
CA THR A 347 -15.73 -10.00 24.42
C THR A 347 -14.46 -10.25 25.24
N GLY A 348 -13.47 -10.92 24.67
CA GLY A 348 -12.25 -11.40 25.33
C GLY A 348 -12.33 -12.82 25.86
N TYR A 349 -13.52 -13.43 25.82
CA TYR A 349 -13.78 -14.73 26.44
C TYR A 349 -14.29 -15.76 25.45
N VAL A 350 -13.89 -17.01 25.70
CA VAL A 350 -14.38 -18.23 25.02
C VAL A 350 -15.00 -19.16 26.05
N ASP A 351 -15.82 -20.11 25.59
CA ASP A 351 -16.28 -21.22 26.43
C ASP A 351 -15.14 -22.23 26.64
N GLU A 352 -15.16 -22.95 27.77
CA GLU A 352 -14.16 -23.97 28.09
C GLU A 352 -14.12 -25.08 27.03
N THR A 353 -15.26 -25.50 26.51
CA THR A 353 -15.36 -26.49 25.42
C THR A 353 -14.59 -25.99 24.19
N TRP A 354 -14.79 -24.71 23.81
CA TRP A 354 -14.09 -24.12 22.69
C TRP A 354 -12.56 -24.09 22.89
N ALA A 355 -12.14 -23.75 24.11
CA ALA A 355 -10.71 -23.71 24.44
C ALA A 355 -10.08 -25.11 24.36
N LYS A 356 -10.74 -26.14 24.86
CA LYS A 356 -10.28 -27.53 24.80
C LYS A 356 -10.20 -28.07 23.37
N GLU A 357 -11.20 -27.76 22.55
CA GLU A 357 -11.22 -28.24 21.15
C GLU A 357 -10.15 -27.61 20.28
N HIS A 358 -9.78 -26.36 20.52
CA HIS A 358 -8.91 -25.62 19.60
C HIS A 358 -7.51 -25.31 20.16
N HIS A 359 -7.23 -25.56 21.46
CA HIS A 359 -6.01 -25.06 22.14
C HIS A 359 -5.37 -26.04 23.14
N GLU A 360 -5.74 -27.30 23.15
CA GLU A 360 -5.06 -28.36 23.92
C GLU A 360 -4.02 -29.10 23.12
#